data_c49e8b532b799ab656b5977eb7578882
#
_entry.id   c49e8b532b799ab656b5977eb7578882
#
_cell.length_a   1.000
_cell.length_b   1.000
_cell.length_c   1.000
_cell.angle_alpha   90.00
_cell.angle_beta   90.00
_cell.angle_gamma   90.00
#
_symmetry.space_group_name_H-M   'P 1'
#
loop_
_entity.id
_entity.type
_entity.pdbx_description
1 polymer ?
#
loop_
_entity_poly.entity_id
_entity_poly.type
_entity_poly.pdbx_seq_one_letter_code
_entity_poly.pdbx_strand_id
1 'polypeptide(L)'
;MPNAKVLSEKQAIVAALTEKLQNAAAGVIVDYKGITVAEDTALRAECRNTNVEYAVIKNTLLRFAFNNCGLNELDDQLNGTTSLAICADDPVAPARVIADYAKKLNGKFEIKGGFMDGKVVPMETVNALAAIPALPVLQAQVLGTMLAPISALAFILQQVVERNGAPAETAEAAE
;
A
#
# COMPACT_ATOMS: atom_id res chain seq x y z
N MET A 1 -23.87 0.73 35.03
CA MET A 1 -24.49 1.20 33.78
C MET A 1 -23.46 2.00 33.02
N PRO A 2 -23.20 1.74 31.74
CA PRO A 2 -22.26 2.58 30.96
C PRO A 2 -22.87 4.00 30.85
N ASN A 3 -22.02 5.02 30.98
CA ASN A 3 -22.44 6.41 30.90
C ASN A 3 -22.98 6.68 29.48
N ALA A 4 -24.21 7.16 29.35
CA ALA A 4 -24.89 7.37 28.06
C ALA A 4 -24.07 8.27 27.11
N LYS A 5 -23.33 9.27 27.63
CA LYS A 5 -22.43 10.13 26.85
C LYS A 5 -21.28 9.35 26.20
N VAL A 6 -20.63 8.46 26.98
CA VAL A 6 -19.51 7.63 26.47
C VAL A 6 -19.99 6.62 25.43
N LEU A 7 -21.22 6.16 25.54
CA LEU A 7 -21.81 5.22 24.57
C LEU A 7 -22.10 5.96 23.25
N SER A 8 -22.66 7.15 23.29
CA SER A 8 -22.93 7.95 22.09
C SER A 8 -21.65 8.36 21.37
N GLU A 9 -20.59 8.73 22.11
CA GLU A 9 -19.27 9.04 21.53
C GLU A 9 -18.67 7.82 20.78
N LYS A 10 -18.75 6.62 21.39
CA LYS A 10 -18.27 5.39 20.73
C LYS A 10 -19.08 5.04 19.50
N GLN A 11 -20.40 5.22 19.54
CA GLN A 11 -21.26 5.00 18.37
C GLN A 11 -20.93 5.97 17.24
N ALA A 12 -20.67 7.24 17.55
CA ALA A 12 -20.23 8.23 16.56
C ALA A 12 -18.89 7.86 15.92
N ILE A 13 -17.91 7.37 16.72
CA ILE A 13 -16.63 6.88 16.19
C ILE A 13 -16.83 5.69 15.26
N VAL A 14 -17.66 4.71 15.65
CA VAL A 14 -17.94 3.54 14.81
C VAL A 14 -18.63 3.96 13.52
N ALA A 15 -19.59 4.89 13.56
CA ALA A 15 -20.27 5.39 12.36
C ALA A 15 -19.27 6.06 11.40
N ALA A 16 -18.42 6.96 11.91
CA ALA A 16 -17.38 7.62 11.12
C ALA A 16 -16.37 6.62 10.53
N LEU A 17 -16.00 5.58 11.28
CA LEU A 17 -15.14 4.50 10.78
C LEU A 17 -15.82 3.69 9.68
N THR A 18 -17.09 3.38 9.83
CA THR A 18 -17.86 2.64 8.82
C THR A 18 -17.94 3.41 7.52
N GLU A 19 -18.20 4.73 7.57
CA GLU A 19 -18.19 5.59 6.39
C GLU A 19 -16.82 5.62 5.70
N LYS A 20 -15.74 5.73 6.48
CA LYS A 20 -14.37 5.69 5.94
C LYS A 20 -14.05 4.34 5.28
N LEU A 21 -14.44 3.23 5.89
CA LEU A 21 -14.24 1.90 5.34
C LEU A 21 -15.04 1.66 4.06
N GLN A 22 -16.26 2.19 3.97
CA GLN A 22 -17.08 2.08 2.75
C GLN A 22 -16.53 2.89 1.58
N ASN A 23 -15.91 4.05 1.88
CA ASN A 23 -15.30 4.90 0.86
C ASN A 23 -13.86 4.51 0.52
N ALA A 24 -13.25 3.59 1.28
CA ALA A 24 -11.89 3.14 1.05
C ALA A 24 -11.82 2.09 -0.05
N ALA A 25 -10.94 2.29 -1.05
CA ALA A 25 -10.65 1.28 -2.08
C ALA A 25 -9.90 0.09 -1.49
N ALA A 26 -8.97 0.33 -0.57
CA ALA A 26 -8.24 -0.72 0.13
C ALA A 26 -7.83 -0.31 1.54
N GLY A 27 -7.63 -1.31 2.39
CA GLY A 27 -7.07 -1.12 3.71
C GLY A 27 -6.26 -2.32 4.17
N VAL A 28 -5.23 -2.04 4.97
CA VAL A 28 -4.31 -3.04 5.51
C VAL A 28 -4.30 -2.96 7.03
N ILE A 29 -4.41 -4.11 7.65
CA ILE A 29 -4.36 -4.28 9.11
C ILE A 29 -2.96 -4.71 9.51
N VAL A 30 -2.37 -4.00 10.47
CA VAL A 30 -0.98 -4.16 10.84
C VAL A 30 -0.83 -4.25 12.35
N ASP A 31 0.12 -5.07 12.80
CA ASP A 31 0.62 -5.08 14.17
C ASP A 31 1.83 -4.14 14.28
N TYR A 32 1.78 -3.19 15.22
CA TYR A 32 2.85 -2.20 15.42
C TYR A 32 3.63 -2.42 16.73
N LYS A 33 3.76 -3.67 17.17
CA LYS A 33 4.40 -4.01 18.43
C LYS A 33 5.90 -3.71 18.43
N GLY A 34 6.34 -2.81 19.31
CA GLY A 34 7.77 -2.52 19.51
C GLY A 34 8.37 -1.45 18.59
N ILE A 35 7.55 -0.62 17.97
CA ILE A 35 7.98 0.54 17.19
C ILE A 35 8.38 1.70 18.11
N THR A 36 9.44 2.42 17.77
CA THR A 36 9.83 3.66 18.45
C THR A 36 9.00 4.85 17.96
N VAL A 37 8.90 5.91 18.79
CA VAL A 37 8.15 7.13 18.43
C VAL A 37 8.71 7.79 17.17
N ALA A 38 10.03 7.74 16.96
CA ALA A 38 10.68 8.29 15.78
C ALA A 38 10.24 7.54 14.50
N GLU A 39 10.22 6.20 14.57
CA GLU A 39 9.79 5.34 13.46
C GLU A 39 8.30 5.54 13.13
N ASP A 40 7.42 5.63 14.14
CA ASP A 40 5.99 5.91 13.93
C ASP A 40 5.75 7.28 13.30
N THR A 41 6.52 8.30 13.73
CA THR A 41 6.43 9.65 13.15
C THR A 41 6.85 9.66 11.67
N ALA A 42 7.92 8.95 11.33
CA ALA A 42 8.38 8.81 9.95
C ALA A 42 7.34 8.05 9.09
N LEU A 43 6.78 6.95 9.61
CA LEU A 43 5.70 6.20 8.95
C LEU A 43 4.49 7.08 8.65
N ARG A 44 4.03 7.86 9.64
CA ARG A 44 2.91 8.79 9.47
C ARG A 44 3.20 9.90 8.46
N ALA A 45 4.45 10.36 8.36
CA ALA A 45 4.85 11.33 7.35
C ALA A 45 4.78 10.73 5.94
N GLU A 46 5.29 9.51 5.73
CA GLU A 46 5.18 8.82 4.45
C GLU A 46 3.71 8.47 4.08
N CYS A 47 2.91 8.02 5.03
CA CYS A 47 1.49 7.78 4.81
C CYS A 47 0.77 9.04 4.32
N ARG A 48 1.06 10.22 4.91
CA ARG A 48 0.49 11.50 4.45
C ARG A 48 0.94 11.87 3.05
N ASN A 49 2.20 11.62 2.69
CA ASN A 49 2.72 11.90 1.35
C ASN A 49 2.08 11.02 0.27
N THR A 50 1.60 9.85 0.65
CA THR A 50 0.95 8.88 -0.26
C THR A 50 -0.57 8.86 -0.15
N ASN A 51 -1.19 9.84 0.51
CA ASN A 51 -2.63 9.92 0.77
C ASN A 51 -3.21 8.68 1.49
N VAL A 52 -2.39 8.01 2.31
CA VAL A 52 -2.82 6.89 3.14
C VAL A 52 -3.19 7.40 4.53
N GLU A 53 -4.41 7.15 4.97
CA GLU A 53 -4.83 7.44 6.34
C GLU A 53 -4.40 6.31 7.27
N TYR A 54 -3.45 6.58 8.15
CA TYR A 54 -2.96 5.63 9.15
C TYR A 54 -3.50 5.99 10.53
N ALA A 55 -4.25 5.08 11.13
CA ALA A 55 -4.86 5.26 12.44
C ALA A 55 -4.69 4.03 13.33
N VAL A 56 -4.40 4.27 14.61
CA VAL A 56 -4.41 3.23 15.65
C VAL A 56 -5.78 3.24 16.31
N ILE A 57 -6.50 2.14 16.19
CA ILE A 57 -7.90 2.04 16.62
C ILE A 57 -8.06 0.82 17.53
N LYS A 58 -8.95 0.94 18.50
CA LYS A 58 -9.25 -0.15 19.41
C LYS A 58 -9.94 -1.31 18.67
N ASN A 59 -9.45 -2.55 18.85
CA ASN A 59 -9.96 -3.75 18.17
C ASN A 59 -11.48 -3.92 18.30
N THR A 60 -12.05 -3.62 19.46
CA THR A 60 -13.50 -3.72 19.66
C THR A 60 -14.30 -2.77 18.79
N LEU A 61 -13.79 -1.56 18.51
CA LEU A 61 -14.44 -0.60 17.62
C LEU A 61 -14.29 -1.01 16.16
N LEU A 62 -13.11 -1.55 15.80
CA LEU A 62 -12.87 -2.10 14.45
C LEU A 62 -13.77 -3.28 14.15
N ARG A 63 -13.98 -4.20 15.10
CA ARG A 63 -14.93 -5.31 14.94
C ARG A 63 -16.33 -4.84 14.59
N PHE A 64 -16.85 -3.86 15.34
CA PHE A 64 -18.16 -3.31 15.03
C PHE A 64 -18.22 -2.65 13.64
N ALA A 65 -17.18 -1.92 13.25
CA ALA A 65 -17.12 -1.27 11.94
C ALA A 65 -17.02 -2.31 10.80
N PHE A 66 -16.20 -3.35 10.95
CA PHE A 66 -16.06 -4.42 9.95
C PHE A 66 -17.32 -5.27 9.82
N ASN A 67 -17.99 -5.59 10.93
CA ASN A 67 -19.26 -6.30 10.90
C ASN A 67 -20.36 -5.49 10.18
N ASN A 68 -20.36 -4.15 10.34
CA ASN A 68 -21.27 -3.27 9.61
C ASN A 68 -20.97 -3.22 8.10
N CYS A 69 -19.69 -3.43 7.70
CA CYS A 69 -19.28 -3.49 6.30
C CYS A 69 -19.32 -4.91 5.70
N GLY A 70 -19.66 -5.95 6.49
CA GLY A 70 -19.72 -7.33 6.02
C GLY A 70 -18.37 -8.05 5.96
N LEU A 71 -17.30 -7.50 6.57
CA LEU A 71 -15.93 -8.04 6.58
C LEU A 71 -15.67 -8.90 7.83
N ASN A 72 -16.55 -9.83 8.14
CA ASN A 72 -16.51 -10.64 9.38
C ASN A 72 -15.28 -11.55 9.47
N GLU A 73 -14.70 -11.95 8.34
CA GLU A 73 -13.53 -12.84 8.29
C GLU A 73 -12.24 -12.19 8.86
N LEU A 74 -12.22 -10.87 9.01
CA LEU A 74 -11.10 -10.15 9.62
C LEU A 74 -11.12 -10.17 11.16
N ASP A 75 -12.23 -10.60 11.78
CA ASP A 75 -12.37 -10.61 13.23
C ASP A 75 -11.33 -11.49 13.94
N ASP A 76 -10.94 -12.60 13.32
CA ASP A 76 -9.92 -13.52 13.85
C ASP A 76 -8.51 -12.89 13.86
N GLN A 77 -8.27 -11.92 12.98
CA GLN A 77 -6.99 -11.22 12.85
C GLN A 77 -6.87 -10.03 13.81
N LEU A 78 -7.97 -9.55 14.40
CA LEU A 78 -8.01 -8.42 15.33
C LEU A 78 -7.57 -8.78 16.76
N ASN A 79 -6.45 -9.47 16.91
CA ASN A 79 -5.86 -9.82 18.19
C ASN A 79 -4.57 -9.03 18.43
N GLY A 80 -4.32 -8.58 19.67
CA GLY A 80 -3.13 -7.81 20.03
C GLY A 80 -3.20 -6.33 19.64
N THR A 81 -2.06 -5.74 19.33
CA THR A 81 -1.97 -4.35 18.86
C THR A 81 -2.40 -4.28 17.39
N THR A 82 -3.21 -3.29 17.07
CA THR A 82 -3.76 -3.17 15.71
C THR A 82 -3.77 -1.72 15.26
N SER A 83 -3.18 -1.47 14.11
CA SER A 83 -3.33 -0.23 13.36
C SER A 83 -3.95 -0.52 11.99
N LEU A 84 -4.64 0.47 11.48
CA LEU A 84 -5.35 0.40 10.21
C LEU A 84 -4.79 1.48 9.28
N ALA A 85 -4.39 1.09 8.08
CA ALA A 85 -4.01 1.98 7.00
C ALA A 85 -5.02 1.84 5.87
N ILE A 86 -5.69 2.92 5.51
CA ILE A 86 -6.70 2.97 4.45
C ILE A 86 -6.36 4.02 3.40
N CYS A 87 -6.71 3.72 2.16
CA CYS A 87 -6.63 4.67 1.06
C CYS A 87 -7.91 4.59 0.21
N ALA A 88 -8.38 5.76 -0.24
CA ALA A 88 -9.55 5.85 -1.11
C ALA A 88 -9.17 5.82 -2.59
N ASP A 89 -8.01 6.39 -2.95
CA ASP A 89 -7.63 6.63 -4.35
C ASP A 89 -6.86 5.45 -4.96
N ASP A 90 -5.82 4.96 -4.25
CA ASP A 90 -4.90 3.94 -4.76
C ASP A 90 -4.97 2.67 -3.88
N PRO A 91 -5.49 1.55 -4.40
CA PRO A 91 -5.63 0.32 -3.62
C PRO A 91 -4.28 -0.33 -3.26
N VAL A 92 -3.20 0.01 -3.96
CA VAL A 92 -1.87 -0.56 -3.74
C VAL A 92 -1.02 0.25 -2.76
N ALA A 93 -1.29 1.56 -2.64
CA ALA A 93 -0.50 2.47 -1.82
C ALA A 93 -0.35 2.02 -0.35
N PRO A 94 -1.41 1.64 0.39
CA PRO A 94 -1.27 1.23 1.78
C PRO A 94 -0.44 -0.04 1.92
N ALA A 95 -0.60 -1.03 1.04
CA ALA A 95 0.17 -2.27 1.07
C ALA A 95 1.66 -2.02 0.84
N ARG A 96 2.02 -1.15 -0.12
CA ARG A 96 3.39 -0.82 -0.45
C ARG A 96 4.11 -0.10 0.69
N VAL A 97 3.53 0.98 1.22
CA VAL A 97 4.13 1.76 2.31
C VAL A 97 4.37 0.86 3.53
N ILE A 98 3.38 0.06 3.87
CA ILE A 98 3.46 -0.85 5.03
C ILE A 98 4.50 -1.94 4.82
N ALA A 99 4.57 -2.57 3.65
CA ALA A 99 5.56 -3.62 3.38
C ALA A 99 6.99 -3.08 3.36
N ASP A 100 7.21 -1.86 2.87
CA ASP A 100 8.53 -1.22 2.89
C ASP A 100 8.97 -0.92 4.33
N TYR A 101 8.04 -0.53 5.21
CA TYR A 101 8.32 -0.37 6.63
C TYR A 101 8.51 -1.70 7.36
N ALA A 102 7.75 -2.72 7.01
CA ALA A 102 7.93 -4.07 7.57
C ALA A 102 9.34 -4.62 7.27
N LYS A 103 9.85 -4.37 6.06
CA LYS A 103 11.23 -4.73 5.69
C LYS A 103 12.28 -3.92 6.47
N LYS A 104 12.06 -2.61 6.68
CA LYS A 104 12.98 -1.73 7.42
C LYS A 104 13.05 -2.08 8.92
N LEU A 105 11.93 -2.50 9.50
CA LEU A 105 11.78 -2.71 10.95
C LEU A 105 11.99 -4.16 11.41
N ASN A 106 12.38 -5.09 10.52
CA ASN A 106 12.82 -6.45 10.85
C ASN A 106 11.96 -7.18 11.90
N GLY A 107 10.67 -7.43 11.60
CA GLY A 107 9.78 -8.22 12.44
C GLY A 107 9.12 -7.50 13.62
N LYS A 108 9.29 -6.18 13.76
CA LYS A 108 8.52 -5.36 14.72
C LYS A 108 7.17 -4.90 14.15
N PHE A 109 6.99 -5.04 12.87
CA PHE A 109 5.85 -4.55 12.11
C PHE A 109 5.35 -5.68 11.22
N GLU A 110 4.22 -6.28 11.60
CA GLU A 110 3.69 -7.44 10.89
C GLU A 110 2.36 -7.11 10.24
N ILE A 111 2.22 -7.51 8.98
CA ILE A 111 0.96 -7.42 8.25
C ILE A 111 0.08 -8.59 8.67
N LYS A 112 -1.10 -8.33 9.22
CA LYS A 112 -2.08 -9.36 9.59
C LYS A 112 -2.96 -9.76 8.43
N GLY A 113 -3.36 -8.80 7.63
CA GLY A 113 -4.22 -8.98 6.48
C GLY A 113 -4.74 -7.65 5.98
N GLY A 114 -5.69 -7.68 5.06
CA GLY A 114 -6.29 -6.48 4.52
C GLY A 114 -7.62 -6.73 3.86
N PHE A 115 -8.18 -5.68 3.32
CA PHE A 115 -9.37 -5.76 2.46
C PHE A 115 -9.14 -4.88 1.23
N MET A 116 -9.77 -5.25 0.13
CA MET A 116 -9.77 -4.51 -1.13
C MET A 116 -11.13 -4.68 -1.80
N ASP A 117 -11.76 -3.57 -2.18
CA ASP A 117 -13.10 -3.57 -2.82
C ASP A 117 -14.15 -4.38 -2.03
N GLY A 118 -14.12 -4.31 -0.70
CA GLY A 118 -15.06 -5.02 0.17
C GLY A 118 -14.80 -6.54 0.29
N LYS A 119 -13.65 -7.03 -0.16
CA LYS A 119 -13.24 -8.43 -0.02
C LYS A 119 -12.04 -8.55 0.90
N VAL A 120 -12.03 -9.58 1.72
CA VAL A 120 -10.88 -9.89 2.58
C VAL A 120 -9.74 -10.45 1.76
N VAL A 121 -8.55 -9.93 1.99
CA VAL A 121 -7.32 -10.29 1.30
C VAL A 121 -6.33 -10.91 2.30
N PRO A 122 -5.85 -12.14 2.10
CA PRO A 122 -4.88 -12.78 2.97
C PRO A 122 -3.51 -12.08 2.89
N MET A 123 -2.67 -12.30 3.89
CA MET A 123 -1.33 -11.71 4.02
C MET A 123 -0.45 -11.93 2.78
N GLU A 124 -0.53 -13.13 2.16
CA GLU A 124 0.26 -13.45 0.95
C GLU A 124 -0.07 -12.52 -0.22
N THR A 125 -1.37 -12.27 -0.43
CA THR A 125 -1.83 -11.39 -1.50
C THR A 125 -1.48 -9.93 -1.21
N VAL A 126 -1.55 -9.48 0.07
CA VAL A 126 -1.12 -8.13 0.46
C VAL A 126 0.38 -7.93 0.17
N ASN A 127 1.20 -8.94 0.42
CA ASN A 127 2.63 -8.89 0.09
C ASN A 127 2.88 -8.89 -1.43
N ALA A 128 2.08 -9.61 -2.21
CA ALA A 128 2.14 -9.58 -3.67
C ALA A 128 1.73 -8.20 -4.21
N LEU A 129 0.67 -7.58 -3.66
CA LEU A 129 0.27 -6.21 -3.98
C LEU A 129 1.36 -5.19 -3.64
N ALA A 130 2.04 -5.37 -2.52
CA ALA A 130 3.14 -4.50 -2.11
C ALA A 130 4.35 -4.53 -3.07
N ALA A 131 4.51 -5.60 -3.84
CA ALA A 131 5.56 -5.69 -4.87
C ALA A 131 5.24 -4.86 -6.13
N ILE A 132 3.99 -4.41 -6.30
CA ILE A 132 3.56 -3.61 -7.45
C ILE A 132 4.03 -2.16 -7.27
N PRO A 133 4.75 -1.58 -8.25
CA PRO A 133 5.18 -0.19 -8.18
C PRO A 133 4.01 0.79 -8.33
N ALA A 134 4.25 2.07 -8.04
CA ALA A 134 3.26 3.12 -8.22
C ALA A 134 2.78 3.20 -9.68
N LEU A 135 1.53 3.62 -9.87
CA LEU A 135 0.85 3.67 -11.18
C LEU A 135 1.69 4.34 -12.29
N PRO A 136 2.33 5.52 -12.09
CA PRO A 136 3.15 6.12 -13.14
C PRO A 136 4.39 5.29 -13.49
N VAL A 137 4.98 4.59 -12.51
CA VAL A 137 6.14 3.70 -12.75
C VAL A 137 5.70 2.45 -13.52
N LEU A 138 4.53 1.91 -13.19
CA LEU A 138 3.94 0.78 -13.91
C LEU A 138 3.65 1.15 -15.39
N GLN A 139 3.08 2.33 -15.62
CA GLN A 139 2.86 2.85 -16.98
C GLN A 139 4.16 3.02 -17.75
N ALA A 140 5.20 3.59 -17.11
CA ALA A 140 6.52 3.72 -17.72
C ALA A 140 7.15 2.35 -18.05
N GLN A 141 6.96 1.35 -17.18
CA GLN A 141 7.45 -0.01 -17.41
C GLN A 141 6.76 -0.66 -18.61
N VAL A 142 5.43 -0.51 -18.74
CA VAL A 142 4.67 -1.01 -19.89
C VAL A 142 5.14 -0.34 -21.18
N LEU A 143 5.27 0.98 -21.20
CA LEU A 143 5.77 1.71 -22.36
C LEU A 143 7.22 1.29 -22.70
N GLY A 144 8.07 1.10 -21.69
CA GLY A 144 9.43 0.62 -21.86
C GLY A 144 9.49 -0.78 -22.50
N THR A 145 8.63 -1.71 -22.06
CA THR A 145 8.56 -3.04 -22.66
C THR A 145 8.08 -3.03 -24.12
N MET A 146 7.19 -2.10 -24.48
CA MET A 146 6.76 -1.93 -25.87
C MET A 146 7.86 -1.33 -26.77
N LEU A 147 8.70 -0.44 -26.23
CA LEU A 147 9.84 0.14 -26.93
C LEU A 147 11.08 -0.75 -26.96
N ALA A 148 11.18 -1.69 -26.03
CA ALA A 148 12.36 -2.58 -25.87
C ALA A 148 12.79 -3.29 -27.16
N PRO A 149 11.91 -3.87 -28.01
CA PRO A 149 12.32 -4.53 -29.24
C PRO A 149 12.98 -3.56 -30.23
N ILE A 150 12.49 -2.33 -30.33
CA ILE A 150 13.01 -1.29 -31.22
C ILE A 150 14.38 -0.83 -30.73
N SER A 151 14.50 -0.54 -29.43
CA SER A 151 15.74 -0.11 -28.81
C SER A 151 16.82 -1.21 -28.87
N ALA A 152 16.42 -2.48 -28.67
CA ALA A 152 17.34 -3.61 -28.80
C ALA A 152 17.90 -3.76 -30.23
N LEU A 153 17.04 -3.57 -31.24
CA LEU A 153 17.47 -3.61 -32.64
C LEU A 153 18.44 -2.46 -32.94
N ALA A 154 18.15 -1.24 -32.49
CA ALA A 154 19.03 -0.09 -32.67
C ALA A 154 20.39 -0.31 -31.99
N PHE A 155 20.39 -0.83 -30.77
CA PHE A 155 21.62 -1.16 -30.04
C PHE A 155 22.47 -2.21 -30.75
N ILE A 156 21.86 -3.29 -31.28
CA ILE A 156 22.56 -4.32 -32.03
C ILE A 156 23.16 -3.72 -33.31
N LEU A 157 22.41 -2.90 -34.05
CA LEU A 157 22.90 -2.22 -35.25
C LEU A 157 24.10 -1.32 -34.91
N GLN A 158 24.02 -0.55 -33.83
CA GLN A 158 25.13 0.27 -33.36
C GLN A 158 26.38 -0.56 -33.04
N GLN A 159 26.22 -1.68 -32.31
CA GLN A 159 27.33 -2.58 -32.02
C GLN A 159 27.96 -3.19 -33.30
N VAL A 160 27.13 -3.50 -34.30
CA VAL A 160 27.64 -4.00 -35.59
C VAL A 160 28.46 -2.93 -36.33
N VAL A 161 28.00 -1.67 -36.30
CA VAL A 161 28.74 -0.52 -36.88
C VAL A 161 30.05 -0.31 -36.16
N GLU A 162 30.05 -0.29 -34.84
CA GLU A 162 31.29 -0.15 -34.04
C GLU A 162 32.29 -1.28 -34.27
N ARG A 163 31.83 -2.54 -34.39
CA ARG A 163 32.67 -3.69 -34.70
C ARG A 163 33.24 -3.66 -36.11
N ASN A 164 32.52 -3.06 -37.05
CA ASN A 164 32.96 -2.93 -38.45
C ASN A 164 33.85 -1.67 -38.70
N GLY A 165 34.19 -0.90 -37.65
CA GLY A 165 35.15 0.21 -37.73
C GLY A 165 34.64 1.45 -38.45
N ALA A 166 33.32 1.65 -38.57
CA ALA A 166 32.77 2.92 -39.04
C ALA A 166 32.70 3.95 -37.88
N PRO A 167 33.19 5.18 -38.08
CA PRO A 167 33.15 6.21 -37.01
C PRO A 167 31.69 6.56 -36.65
N ALA A 168 31.46 6.73 -35.35
CA ALA A 168 30.16 7.05 -34.75
C ALA A 168 29.77 8.53 -35.02
N GLU A 169 29.48 8.89 -36.25
CA GLU A 169 29.16 10.28 -36.63
C GLU A 169 27.67 10.52 -36.98
N THR A 170 26.77 9.59 -36.72
CA THR A 170 25.34 9.73 -37.10
C THR A 170 24.32 9.59 -35.98
N ALA A 171 24.71 9.80 -34.71
CA ALA A 171 23.78 9.73 -33.58
C ALA A 171 23.19 11.10 -33.13
N GLU A 172 23.59 12.21 -33.76
CA GLU A 172 23.20 13.57 -33.33
C GLU A 172 22.10 14.26 -34.16
N ALA A 173 21.39 13.52 -35.03
CA ALA A 173 20.37 14.08 -35.90
C ALA A 173 18.96 13.55 -35.67
N ALA A 174 18.62 13.20 -34.42
CA ALA A 174 17.25 12.81 -34.03
C ALA A 174 16.93 13.34 -32.62
N GLU A 175 16.94 14.68 -32.48
CA GLU A 175 16.19 15.38 -31.44
C GLU A 175 14.87 15.92 -32.01
#